data_745178bb303fb7faf6b580c3d90bc771
#
_entry.id   745178bb303fb7faf6b580c3d90bc771
#
_cell.length_a   1.000
_cell.length_b   1.000
_cell.length_c   1.000
_cell.angle_alpha   90.00
_cell.angle_beta   90.00
_cell.angle_gamma   90.00
#
_symmetry.space_group_name_H-M   'P 1'
#
loop_
_entity.id
_entity.type
_entity.pdbx_description
1 polymer ?
#
loop_
_entity_poly.entity_id
_entity_poly.type
_entity_poly.pdbx_seq_one_letter_code
_entity_poly.pdbx_strand_id
1 'polypeptide(L)'
;MKIELPNSWAGVTVEQFQALQRILAEKGDEYPTNVAIISIMSGVPVDEIETYSLKTYAKCMQTLSFLTEQLVGQVQKAVEFGGVRYDVITDVYNLNGGQYITLMHLMKDPDKVIDQLHEVMAVFLVPKKRTWYGWKKGKYDPERHKEISEAMLQAPMTIVQPLSAFFLSSYLKSAKHILESSVRKAEKIKRQAERRLKRLNRNTAG
;
A
#
# COMPACT_ATOMS: atom_id res chain seq x y z
N MET A 1 -23.30 -0.85 27.48
CA MET A 1 -21.86 -1.02 27.19
C MET A 1 -21.37 0.21 26.42
N LYS A 2 -20.16 0.69 26.65
CA LYS A 2 -19.64 1.86 25.93
C LYS A 2 -18.83 1.33 24.75
N ILE A 3 -19.36 1.50 23.52
CA ILE A 3 -18.63 1.16 22.30
C ILE A 3 -17.49 2.18 22.10
N GLU A 4 -16.29 1.71 21.83
CA GLU A 4 -15.14 2.54 21.50
C GLU A 4 -14.94 2.53 19.98
N LEU A 5 -15.03 3.70 19.37
CA LEU A 5 -14.85 3.89 17.94
C LEU A 5 -13.76 4.93 17.68
N PRO A 6 -12.94 4.75 16.64
CA PRO A 6 -12.06 5.81 16.20
C PRO A 6 -12.89 7.03 15.76
N ASN A 7 -12.39 8.22 16.03
CA ASN A 7 -13.00 9.48 15.61
C ASN A 7 -12.20 10.20 14.53
N SER A 8 -11.16 9.58 14.06
CA SER A 8 -10.27 10.09 13.00
C SER A 8 -9.42 8.96 12.41
N TRP A 9 -8.83 9.20 11.28
CA TRP A 9 -7.91 8.27 10.61
C TRP A 9 -6.68 7.87 11.46
N ALA A 10 -6.32 8.65 12.46
CA ALA A 10 -5.23 8.30 13.38
C ALA A 10 -5.56 7.10 14.27
N GLY A 11 -6.84 6.82 14.50
CA GLY A 11 -7.30 5.66 15.25
C GLY A 11 -7.63 4.44 14.39
N VAL A 12 -7.49 4.52 13.07
CA VAL A 12 -7.76 3.40 12.13
C VAL A 12 -6.44 2.72 11.76
N THR A 13 -6.36 1.41 11.94
CA THR A 13 -5.20 0.61 11.55
C THR A 13 -5.26 0.20 10.08
N VAL A 14 -4.13 -0.25 9.54
CA VAL A 14 -4.07 -0.81 8.17
C VAL A 14 -4.98 -2.02 8.03
N GLU A 15 -5.01 -2.90 9.02
CA GLU A 15 -5.88 -4.08 9.05
C GLU A 15 -7.36 -3.69 8.95
N GLN A 16 -7.79 -2.72 9.76
CA GLN A 16 -9.17 -2.20 9.71
C GLN A 16 -9.47 -1.54 8.35
N PHE A 17 -8.52 -0.81 7.79
CA PHE A 17 -8.69 -0.20 6.48
C PHE A 17 -8.83 -1.25 5.37
N GLN A 18 -8.00 -2.28 5.36
CA GLN A 18 -8.10 -3.38 4.38
C GLN A 18 -9.44 -4.12 4.51
N ALA A 19 -9.90 -4.41 5.74
CA ALA A 19 -11.20 -5.00 5.98
C ALA A 19 -12.35 -4.10 5.49
N LEU A 20 -12.27 -2.77 5.75
CA LEU A 20 -13.23 -1.79 5.24
C LEU A 20 -13.30 -1.80 3.71
N GLN A 21 -12.16 -1.82 3.02
CA GLN A 21 -12.13 -1.83 1.56
C GLN A 21 -12.76 -3.10 0.96
N ARG A 22 -12.58 -4.27 1.60
CA ARG A 22 -13.23 -5.52 1.17
C ARG A 22 -14.75 -5.40 1.25
N ILE A 23 -15.28 -4.93 2.39
CA ILE A 23 -16.74 -4.76 2.57
C ILE A 23 -17.30 -3.76 1.55
N LEU A 24 -16.62 -2.64 1.31
CA LEU A 24 -17.06 -1.66 0.31
C LEU A 24 -17.01 -2.18 -1.13
N ALA A 25 -16.12 -3.11 -1.44
CA ALA A 25 -16.03 -3.74 -2.76
C ALA A 25 -17.18 -4.73 -3.04
N GLU A 26 -17.76 -5.33 -2.01
CA GLU A 26 -18.85 -6.31 -2.13
C GLU A 26 -20.20 -5.71 -2.58
N LYS A 27 -20.34 -4.38 -2.56
CA LYS A 27 -21.57 -3.64 -2.99
C LYS A 27 -22.87 -4.20 -2.38
N GLY A 28 -22.83 -4.54 -1.09
CA GLY A 28 -23.98 -5.00 -0.32
C GLY A 28 -25.02 -3.90 -0.04
N ASP A 29 -26.10 -4.29 0.61
CA ASP A 29 -27.12 -3.35 1.09
C ASP A 29 -26.53 -2.41 2.14
N GLU A 30 -27.05 -1.20 2.23
CA GLU A 30 -26.54 -0.12 3.09
C GLU A 30 -26.49 -0.51 4.57
N TYR A 31 -27.58 -1.09 5.10
CA TYR A 31 -27.65 -1.42 6.52
C TYR A 31 -26.66 -2.51 6.95
N PRO A 32 -26.58 -3.68 6.31
CA PRO A 32 -25.57 -4.69 6.63
C PRO A 32 -24.15 -4.18 6.44
N THR A 33 -23.90 -3.38 5.41
CA THR A 33 -22.58 -2.75 5.17
C THR A 33 -22.19 -1.84 6.33
N ASN A 34 -23.09 -0.97 6.79
CA ASN A 34 -22.83 -0.05 7.90
C ASN A 34 -22.62 -0.80 9.23
N VAL A 35 -23.38 -1.88 9.48
CA VAL A 35 -23.17 -2.73 10.66
C VAL A 35 -21.79 -3.39 10.62
N ALA A 36 -21.38 -3.91 9.46
CA ALA A 36 -20.04 -4.48 9.27
C ALA A 36 -18.92 -3.44 9.48
N ILE A 37 -19.12 -2.21 8.99
CA ILE A 37 -18.17 -1.10 9.22
C ILE A 37 -18.04 -0.80 10.72
N ILE A 38 -19.16 -0.71 11.46
CA ILE A 38 -19.12 -0.48 12.90
C ILE A 38 -18.36 -1.64 13.60
N SER A 39 -18.63 -2.89 13.19
CA SER A 39 -17.96 -4.08 13.73
C SER A 39 -16.44 -4.02 13.52
N ILE A 40 -15.99 -3.75 12.30
CA ILE A 40 -14.56 -3.63 11.96
C ILE A 40 -13.89 -2.52 12.80
N MET A 41 -14.55 -1.38 12.93
CA MET A 41 -13.95 -0.20 13.60
C MET A 41 -13.96 -0.32 15.12
N SER A 42 -14.92 -1.04 15.72
CA SER A 42 -15.04 -1.21 17.17
C SER A 42 -14.47 -2.52 17.72
N GLY A 43 -14.31 -3.53 16.84
CA GLY A 43 -14.04 -4.91 17.26
C GLY A 43 -15.22 -5.63 17.92
N VAL A 44 -16.42 -5.02 17.92
CA VAL A 44 -17.64 -5.62 18.45
C VAL A 44 -18.27 -6.54 17.41
N PRO A 45 -18.72 -7.76 17.77
CA PRO A 45 -19.38 -8.66 16.83
C PRO A 45 -20.65 -8.06 16.19
N VAL A 46 -20.93 -8.43 14.94
CA VAL A 46 -22.11 -7.97 14.17
C VAL A 46 -23.39 -8.24 14.95
N ASP A 47 -23.57 -9.46 15.44
CA ASP A 47 -24.78 -9.88 16.20
C ASP A 47 -25.07 -8.98 17.39
N GLU A 48 -24.04 -8.49 18.06
CA GLU A 48 -24.19 -7.55 19.17
C GLU A 48 -24.61 -6.15 18.69
N ILE A 49 -24.01 -5.67 17.60
CA ILE A 49 -24.34 -4.36 17.01
C ILE A 49 -25.80 -4.32 16.55
N GLU A 50 -26.32 -5.42 16.00
CA GLU A 50 -27.71 -5.53 15.58
C GLU A 50 -28.73 -5.39 16.73
N THR A 51 -28.29 -5.60 17.97
CA THR A 51 -29.13 -5.35 19.17
C THR A 51 -29.18 -3.89 19.58
N TYR A 52 -28.38 -3.01 18.97
CA TYR A 52 -28.33 -1.62 19.38
C TYR A 52 -29.60 -0.85 19.02
N SER A 53 -29.97 0.11 19.90
CA SER A 53 -31.04 1.03 19.57
C SER A 53 -30.66 1.88 18.34
N LEU A 54 -31.66 2.31 17.58
CA LEU A 54 -31.46 3.21 16.44
C LEU A 54 -30.67 4.46 16.80
N LYS A 55 -30.87 4.98 18.02
CA LYS A 55 -30.12 6.15 18.55
C LYS A 55 -28.62 5.82 18.70
N THR A 56 -28.28 4.64 19.22
CA THR A 56 -26.90 4.20 19.39
C THR A 56 -26.23 3.97 18.02
N TYR A 57 -26.94 3.29 17.13
CA TYR A 57 -26.49 3.09 15.76
C TYR A 57 -26.20 4.41 15.03
N ALA A 58 -27.14 5.36 15.05
CA ALA A 58 -26.95 6.66 14.43
C ALA A 58 -25.73 7.43 15.00
N LYS A 59 -25.51 7.32 16.32
CA LYS A 59 -24.33 7.91 16.97
C LYS A 59 -23.02 7.25 16.49
N CYS A 60 -23.01 5.94 16.30
CA CYS A 60 -21.84 5.23 15.75
C CYS A 60 -21.53 5.74 14.33
N MET A 61 -22.54 5.80 13.45
CA MET A 61 -22.37 6.29 12.09
C MET A 61 -21.91 7.75 12.04
N GLN A 62 -22.43 8.59 12.92
CA GLN A 62 -21.99 9.98 13.04
C GLN A 62 -20.51 10.05 13.47
N THR A 63 -20.07 9.21 14.41
CA THR A 63 -18.66 9.13 14.83
C THR A 63 -17.75 8.71 13.68
N LEU A 64 -18.20 7.78 12.85
CA LEU A 64 -17.46 7.24 11.71
C LEU A 64 -17.56 8.08 10.43
N SER A 65 -18.24 9.24 10.45
CA SER A 65 -18.43 10.10 9.27
C SER A 65 -17.10 10.53 8.62
N PHE A 66 -16.01 10.63 9.40
CA PHE A 66 -14.67 10.96 8.89
C PHE A 66 -14.15 9.94 7.86
N LEU A 67 -14.68 8.72 7.80
CA LEU A 67 -14.30 7.72 6.81
C LEU A 67 -14.62 8.15 5.37
N THR A 68 -15.54 9.10 5.20
CA THR A 68 -15.87 9.71 3.90
C THR A 68 -14.90 10.84 3.51
N GLU A 69 -14.09 11.30 4.45
CA GLU A 69 -13.14 12.39 4.22
C GLU A 69 -11.86 11.85 3.59
N GLN A 70 -11.33 12.61 2.65
CA GLN A 70 -10.05 12.25 2.03
C GLN A 70 -8.91 12.40 3.05
N LEU A 71 -8.18 11.32 3.28
CA LEU A 71 -6.98 11.36 4.11
C LEU A 71 -5.84 12.06 3.35
N VAL A 72 -5.50 13.26 3.80
CA VAL A 72 -4.39 14.04 3.25
C VAL A 72 -3.24 14.02 4.24
N GLY A 73 -2.05 13.67 3.78
CA GLY A 73 -0.86 13.65 4.62
C GLY A 73 0.43 13.80 3.82
N GLN A 74 1.52 14.12 4.51
CA GLN A 74 2.84 14.21 3.90
C GLN A 74 3.64 12.94 4.20
N VAL A 75 4.41 12.49 3.21
CA VAL A 75 5.32 11.36 3.37
C VAL A 75 6.42 11.71 4.37
N GLN A 76 6.49 10.96 5.45
CA GLN A 76 7.52 11.12 6.47
C GLN A 76 8.79 10.34 6.07
N LYS A 77 9.97 10.91 6.34
CA LYS A 77 11.26 10.25 6.11
C LYS A 77 11.55 9.12 7.12
N ALA A 78 10.89 9.16 8.26
CA ALA A 78 10.95 8.12 9.28
C ALA A 78 9.61 8.01 9.97
N VAL A 79 9.23 6.79 10.32
CA VAL A 79 7.97 6.45 11.01
C VAL A 79 8.26 5.54 12.20
N GLU A 80 7.34 5.51 13.16
CA GLU A 80 7.45 4.66 14.33
C GLU A 80 6.10 3.97 14.59
N PHE A 81 6.13 2.64 14.68
CA PHE A 81 5.00 1.82 15.06
C PHE A 81 5.51 0.47 15.60
N GLY A 82 4.71 -0.22 16.40
CA GLY A 82 5.13 -1.47 17.05
C GLY A 82 6.39 -1.32 17.91
N GLY A 83 6.66 -0.12 18.45
CA GLY A 83 7.88 0.16 19.24
C GLY A 83 9.19 0.19 18.43
N VAL A 84 9.13 0.11 17.12
CA VAL A 84 10.28 0.15 16.22
C VAL A 84 10.22 1.40 15.35
N ARG A 85 11.37 2.06 15.19
CA ARG A 85 11.53 3.18 14.28
C ARG A 85 12.10 2.71 12.96
N TYR A 86 11.49 3.16 11.86
CA TYR A 86 11.86 2.80 10.49
C TYR A 86 12.28 4.04 9.71
N ASP A 87 13.33 3.93 8.89
CA ASP A 87 13.57 4.86 7.79
C ASP A 87 12.67 4.50 6.62
N VAL A 88 12.08 5.49 6.00
CA VAL A 88 11.24 5.33 4.81
C VAL A 88 12.09 5.58 3.56
N ILE A 89 12.12 4.61 2.66
CA ILE A 89 12.70 4.80 1.33
C ILE A 89 11.67 5.53 0.47
N THR A 90 11.93 6.81 0.19
CA THR A 90 11.02 7.67 -0.59
C THR A 90 11.34 7.69 -2.08
N ASP A 91 12.30 6.91 -2.55
CA ASP A 91 12.68 6.81 -3.95
C ASP A 91 12.83 5.34 -4.33
N VAL A 92 12.03 4.89 -5.30
CA VAL A 92 12.05 3.50 -5.80
C VAL A 92 13.43 3.09 -6.33
N TYR A 93 14.21 4.03 -6.86
CA TYR A 93 15.57 3.79 -7.33
C TYR A 93 16.58 3.50 -6.21
N ASN A 94 16.23 3.81 -4.98
CA ASN A 94 17.02 3.50 -3.79
C ASN A 94 16.70 2.13 -3.16
N LEU A 95 15.76 1.39 -3.74
CA LEU A 95 15.50 0.00 -3.36
C LEU A 95 16.67 -0.87 -3.75
N ASN A 96 17.05 -1.80 -2.87
CA ASN A 96 17.98 -2.86 -3.27
C ASN A 96 17.29 -3.93 -4.14
N GLY A 97 18.06 -4.82 -4.76
CA GLY A 97 17.54 -5.84 -5.67
C GLY A 97 16.49 -6.76 -5.02
N GLY A 98 16.67 -7.14 -3.75
CA GLY A 98 15.70 -7.96 -3.02
C GLY A 98 14.38 -7.23 -2.79
N GLN A 99 14.43 -5.98 -2.34
CA GLN A 99 13.24 -5.14 -2.19
C GLN A 99 12.49 -4.95 -3.51
N TYR A 100 13.23 -4.68 -4.59
CA TYR A 100 12.63 -4.51 -5.92
C TYR A 100 11.93 -5.78 -6.40
N ILE A 101 12.55 -6.96 -6.24
CA ILE A 101 11.95 -8.24 -6.62
C ILE A 101 10.69 -8.52 -5.80
N THR A 102 10.73 -8.28 -4.48
CA THR A 102 9.56 -8.44 -3.59
C THR A 102 8.43 -7.50 -4.02
N LEU A 103 8.73 -6.23 -4.28
CA LEU A 103 7.75 -5.26 -4.77
C LEU A 103 7.10 -5.70 -6.07
N MET A 104 7.91 -6.12 -7.06
CA MET A 104 7.40 -6.59 -8.35
C MET A 104 6.52 -7.83 -8.21
N HIS A 105 6.83 -8.71 -7.28
CA HIS A 105 6.01 -9.88 -6.99
C HIS A 105 4.64 -9.48 -6.41
N LEU A 106 4.60 -8.59 -5.42
CA LEU A 106 3.39 -8.11 -4.78
C LEU A 106 2.50 -7.27 -5.74
N MET A 107 3.12 -6.53 -6.66
CA MET A 107 2.41 -5.70 -7.64
C MET A 107 1.98 -6.45 -8.90
N LYS A 108 2.22 -7.76 -8.98
CA LYS A 108 1.86 -8.60 -10.16
C LYS A 108 0.36 -8.67 -10.37
N ASP A 109 -0.41 -8.67 -9.30
CA ASP A 109 -1.86 -8.73 -9.31
C ASP A 109 -2.44 -7.42 -8.73
N PRO A 110 -2.85 -6.46 -9.59
CA PRO A 110 -3.35 -5.16 -9.12
C PRO A 110 -4.57 -5.25 -8.21
N ASP A 111 -5.40 -6.27 -8.38
CA ASP A 111 -6.64 -6.44 -7.61
C ASP A 111 -6.35 -6.83 -6.15
N LYS A 112 -5.18 -7.40 -5.89
CA LYS A 112 -4.74 -7.80 -4.54
C LYS A 112 -3.91 -6.74 -3.81
N VAL A 113 -3.54 -5.65 -4.47
CA VAL A 113 -2.65 -4.64 -3.87
C VAL A 113 -3.20 -4.06 -2.58
N ILE A 114 -4.53 -3.86 -2.49
CA ILE A 114 -5.16 -3.36 -1.27
C ILE A 114 -5.06 -4.40 -0.14
N ASP A 115 -5.32 -5.67 -0.44
CA ASP A 115 -5.21 -6.76 0.53
C ASP A 115 -3.77 -7.00 1.00
N GLN A 116 -2.80 -6.68 0.17
CA GLN A 116 -1.36 -6.79 0.45
C GLN A 116 -0.70 -5.45 0.78
N LEU A 117 -1.49 -4.41 1.08
CA LEU A 117 -0.98 -3.05 1.32
C LEU A 117 0.11 -3.03 2.40
N HIS A 118 -0.06 -3.77 3.49
CA HIS A 118 0.90 -3.91 4.57
C HIS A 118 2.23 -4.51 4.09
N GLU A 119 2.19 -5.52 3.22
CA GLU A 119 3.38 -6.15 2.64
C GLU A 119 4.08 -5.19 1.67
N VAL A 120 3.32 -4.53 0.79
CA VAL A 120 3.85 -3.54 -0.15
C VAL A 120 4.54 -2.41 0.59
N MET A 121 3.92 -1.89 1.66
CA MET A 121 4.52 -0.81 2.46
C MET A 121 5.77 -1.27 3.22
N ALA A 122 5.80 -2.50 3.72
CA ALA A 122 6.95 -3.06 4.42
C ALA A 122 8.23 -3.10 3.55
N VAL A 123 8.10 -3.22 2.22
CA VAL A 123 9.25 -3.18 1.29
C VAL A 123 10.03 -1.86 1.41
N PHE A 124 9.34 -0.76 1.69
CA PHE A 124 9.94 0.59 1.75
C PHE A 124 10.47 0.97 3.13
N LEU A 125 10.39 0.07 4.09
CA LEU A 125 10.78 0.32 5.47
C LEU A 125 12.10 -0.36 5.81
N VAL A 126 12.99 0.40 6.44
CA VAL A 126 14.26 -0.12 6.94
C VAL A 126 14.32 0.13 8.45
N PRO A 127 14.32 -0.91 9.28
CA PRO A 127 14.33 -0.75 10.72
C PRO A 127 15.61 -0.08 11.19
N LYS A 128 15.48 0.88 12.12
CA LYS A 128 16.61 1.49 12.80
C LYS A 128 16.99 0.69 14.02
N LYS A 129 18.28 0.57 14.27
CA LYS A 129 18.80 0.00 15.51
C LYS A 129 19.07 1.13 16.51
N ARG A 130 18.53 1.02 17.72
CA ARG A 130 18.85 1.92 18.81
C ARG A 130 20.25 1.58 19.33
N THR A 131 21.12 2.59 19.40
CA THR A 131 22.47 2.49 19.98
C THR A 131 22.57 3.47 21.15
N TRP A 132 23.61 3.38 21.96
CA TRP A 132 23.81 4.26 23.11
C TRP A 132 24.00 5.75 22.73
N TYR A 133 24.42 6.02 21.50
CA TYR A 133 24.62 7.37 20.94
C TYR A 133 23.53 7.77 19.91
N GLY A 134 22.42 7.04 19.83
CA GLY A 134 21.31 7.39 18.95
C GLY A 134 20.85 6.26 18.02
N TRP A 135 20.24 6.62 16.91
CA TRP A 135 19.69 5.68 15.96
C TRP A 135 20.65 5.39 14.81
N LYS A 136 21.00 4.14 14.59
CA LYS A 136 21.80 3.69 13.44
C LYS A 136 20.89 3.13 12.36
N LYS A 137 21.15 3.50 11.09
CA LYS A 137 20.46 2.94 9.93
C LYS A 137 20.67 1.43 9.89
N GLY A 138 19.59 0.67 9.79
CA GLY A 138 19.61 -0.77 9.56
C GLY A 138 19.90 -1.10 8.10
N LYS A 139 19.78 -2.40 7.79
CA LYS A 139 19.76 -2.90 6.42
C LYS A 139 18.42 -3.61 6.21
N TYR A 140 17.90 -3.56 5.00
CA TYR A 140 16.78 -4.39 4.63
C TYR A 140 17.18 -5.87 4.70
N ASP A 141 16.35 -6.64 5.37
CA ASP A 141 16.51 -8.08 5.53
C ASP A 141 15.23 -8.76 5.03
N PRO A 142 15.29 -9.54 3.95
CA PRO A 142 14.13 -10.23 3.40
C PRO A 142 13.47 -11.20 4.41
N GLU A 143 14.26 -11.81 5.30
CA GLU A 143 13.71 -12.73 6.33
C GLU A 143 12.85 -11.99 7.35
N ARG A 144 13.12 -10.72 7.59
CA ARG A 144 12.35 -9.85 8.48
C ARG A 144 11.19 -9.14 7.80
N HIS A 145 11.03 -9.31 6.48
CA HIS A 145 9.94 -8.66 5.75
C HIS A 145 8.57 -9.04 6.32
N LYS A 146 8.37 -10.32 6.62
CA LYS A 146 7.13 -10.83 7.22
C LYS A 146 6.87 -10.17 8.59
N GLU A 147 7.88 -10.10 9.47
CA GLU A 147 7.77 -9.44 10.78
C GLU A 147 7.36 -7.96 10.65
N ILE A 148 7.96 -7.24 9.69
CA ILE A 148 7.66 -5.82 9.45
C ILE A 148 6.24 -5.66 8.86
N SER A 149 5.83 -6.53 7.94
CA SER A 149 4.50 -6.48 7.34
C SER A 149 3.39 -6.79 8.35
N GLU A 150 3.59 -7.76 9.23
CA GLU A 150 2.66 -8.07 10.33
C GLU A 150 2.54 -6.88 11.32
N ALA A 151 3.67 -6.27 11.70
CA ALA A 151 3.64 -5.06 12.52
C ALA A 151 2.95 -3.88 11.81
N MET A 152 3.05 -3.80 10.48
CA MET A 152 2.40 -2.77 9.67
C MET A 152 0.87 -2.86 9.72
N LEU A 153 0.27 -4.03 9.91
CA LEU A 153 -1.18 -4.20 10.06
C LEU A 153 -1.74 -3.33 11.18
N GLN A 154 -0.96 -3.14 12.26
CA GLN A 154 -1.34 -2.33 13.42
C GLN A 154 -0.91 -0.85 13.30
N ALA A 155 -0.25 -0.47 12.21
CA ALA A 155 0.16 0.91 12.01
C ALA A 155 -1.06 1.81 11.69
N PRO A 156 -1.09 3.07 12.17
CA PRO A 156 -2.16 4.01 11.86
C PRO A 156 -2.18 4.36 10.36
N MET A 157 -3.37 4.50 9.80
CA MET A 157 -3.54 4.88 8.38
C MET A 157 -2.94 6.24 8.06
N THR A 158 -2.83 7.14 9.02
CA THR A 158 -2.14 8.44 8.85
C THR A 158 -0.66 8.33 8.49
N ILE A 159 -0.02 7.20 8.82
CA ILE A 159 1.35 6.91 8.42
C ILE A 159 1.37 6.27 7.03
N VAL A 160 0.46 5.34 6.77
CA VAL A 160 0.52 4.44 5.61
C VAL A 160 -0.07 5.06 4.36
N GLN A 161 -1.18 5.76 4.47
CA GLN A 161 -1.86 6.33 3.29
C GLN A 161 -0.99 7.34 2.52
N PRO A 162 -0.30 8.30 3.15
CA PRO A 162 0.60 9.18 2.41
C PRO A 162 1.73 8.44 1.71
N LEU A 163 2.24 7.37 2.34
CA LEU A 163 3.25 6.49 1.75
C LEU A 163 2.68 5.74 0.55
N SER A 164 1.51 5.11 0.68
CA SER A 164 0.87 4.34 -0.38
C SER A 164 0.54 5.19 -1.60
N ALA A 165 -0.03 6.38 -1.41
CA ALA A 165 -0.34 7.33 -2.48
C ALA A 165 0.92 7.76 -3.23
N PHE A 166 2.00 8.06 -2.49
CA PHE A 166 3.29 8.40 -3.07
C PHE A 166 3.88 7.25 -3.90
N PHE A 167 3.87 6.03 -3.37
CA PHE A 167 4.45 4.87 -4.05
C PHE A 167 3.65 4.45 -5.27
N LEU A 168 2.34 4.43 -5.21
CA LEU A 168 1.50 4.16 -6.37
C LEU A 168 1.78 5.18 -7.49
N SER A 169 1.86 6.46 -7.16
CA SER A 169 2.22 7.53 -8.11
C SER A 169 3.62 7.31 -8.71
N SER A 170 4.61 6.99 -7.88
CA SER A 170 5.99 6.77 -8.31
C SER A 170 6.15 5.50 -9.14
N TYR A 171 5.45 4.42 -8.75
CA TYR A 171 5.41 3.17 -9.50
C TYR A 171 4.80 3.36 -10.89
N LEU A 172 3.66 4.03 -11.00
CA LEU A 172 3.02 4.32 -12.29
C LEU A 172 3.92 5.14 -13.22
N LYS A 173 4.62 6.15 -12.68
CA LYS A 173 5.60 6.93 -13.44
C LYS A 173 6.77 6.06 -13.93
N SER A 174 7.31 5.21 -13.07
CA SER A 174 8.42 4.31 -13.41
C SER A 174 8.00 3.25 -14.42
N ALA A 175 6.82 2.64 -14.26
CA ALA A 175 6.27 1.66 -15.20
C ALA A 175 6.08 2.29 -16.60
N LYS A 176 5.55 3.51 -16.68
CA LYS A 176 5.41 4.25 -17.93
C LYS A 176 6.77 4.48 -18.59
N HIS A 177 7.77 4.91 -17.85
CA HIS A 177 9.13 5.15 -18.37
C HIS A 177 9.80 3.85 -18.88
N ILE A 178 9.63 2.73 -18.17
CA ILE A 178 10.13 1.42 -18.58
C ILE A 178 9.45 0.99 -19.89
N LEU A 179 8.13 1.12 -19.97
CA LEU A 179 7.37 0.80 -21.18
C LEU A 179 7.85 1.62 -22.40
N GLU A 180 7.95 2.94 -22.23
CA GLU A 180 8.45 3.84 -23.29
C GLU A 180 9.88 3.48 -23.73
N SER A 181 10.77 3.14 -22.77
CA SER A 181 12.15 2.75 -23.09
C SER A 181 12.19 1.41 -23.84
N SER A 182 11.32 0.46 -23.49
CA SER A 182 11.20 -0.83 -24.15
C SER A 182 10.66 -0.70 -25.56
N VAL A 183 9.66 0.14 -25.78
CA VAL A 183 9.13 0.46 -27.11
C VAL A 183 10.21 1.08 -27.99
N ARG A 184 10.95 2.08 -27.48
CA ARG A 184 12.07 2.70 -28.24
C ARG A 184 13.16 1.70 -28.60
N LYS A 185 13.49 0.75 -27.70
CA LYS A 185 14.45 -0.33 -27.99
C LYS A 185 13.94 -1.27 -29.10
N ALA A 186 12.67 -1.69 -29.01
CA ALA A 186 12.03 -2.54 -30.01
C ALA A 186 12.02 -1.87 -31.40
N GLU A 187 11.66 -0.59 -31.47
CA GLU A 187 11.72 0.16 -32.73
C GLU A 187 13.15 0.25 -33.31
N LYS A 188 14.15 0.47 -32.45
CA LYS A 188 15.55 0.50 -32.89
C LYS A 188 15.98 -0.85 -33.47
N ILE A 189 15.62 -1.96 -32.82
CA ILE A 189 15.90 -3.32 -33.33
C ILE A 189 15.19 -3.53 -34.67
N LYS A 190 13.92 -3.17 -34.79
CA LYS A 190 13.16 -3.28 -36.03
C LYS A 190 13.83 -2.52 -37.18
N ARG A 191 14.20 -1.26 -36.96
CA ARG A 191 14.91 -0.43 -37.98
C ARG A 191 16.26 -1.04 -38.36
N GLN A 192 17.00 -1.64 -37.44
CA GLN A 192 18.25 -2.33 -37.74
C GLN A 192 18.02 -3.59 -38.58
N ALA A 193 17.00 -4.40 -38.25
CA ALA A 193 16.62 -5.58 -39.02
C ALA A 193 16.21 -5.21 -40.47
N GLU A 194 15.38 -4.19 -40.63
CA GLU A 194 14.98 -3.69 -41.97
C GLU A 194 16.19 -3.22 -42.81
N ARG A 195 17.15 -2.52 -42.18
CA ARG A 195 18.40 -2.10 -42.88
C ARG A 195 19.24 -3.30 -43.29
N ARG A 196 19.33 -4.35 -42.49
CA ARG A 196 20.04 -5.58 -42.82
C ARG A 196 19.37 -6.33 -43.97
N LEU A 197 18.05 -6.44 -43.94
CA LEU A 197 17.25 -7.05 -45.01
C LEU A 197 17.45 -6.34 -46.36
N LYS A 198 17.38 -5.00 -46.36
CA LYS A 198 17.64 -4.18 -47.57
C LYS A 198 19.04 -4.39 -48.11
N ARG A 199 20.06 -4.58 -47.28
CA ARG A 199 21.44 -4.90 -47.73
C ARG A 199 21.54 -6.25 -48.35
N LEU A 200 20.91 -7.29 -47.72
CA LEU A 200 20.90 -8.65 -48.26
C LEU A 200 20.22 -8.73 -49.62
N ASN A 201 19.06 -8.11 -49.80
CA ASN A 201 18.32 -8.09 -51.04
C ASN A 201 19.08 -7.35 -52.18
N ARG A 202 19.92 -6.35 -51.86
CA ARG A 202 20.77 -5.71 -52.84
C ARG A 202 21.91 -6.60 -53.31
N ASN A 203 22.46 -7.43 -52.43
CA ASN A 203 23.57 -8.33 -52.75
C ASN A 203 23.12 -9.60 -53.50
N THR A 204 21.82 -9.93 -53.48
CA THR A 204 21.28 -11.11 -54.23
C THR A 204 20.68 -10.74 -55.57
N ALA A 205 20.57 -9.44 -55.90
CA ALA A 205 20.01 -8.93 -57.16
C ALA A 205 21.07 -8.46 -58.16
N GLY A 206 22.36 -8.61 -57.88
CA GLY A 206 23.50 -8.34 -58.78
C GLY A 206 24.30 -9.60 -58.97
#